data_91fb9b8cfda900ecbb45a2f5794f6bb6
#
_entry.id   91fb9b8cfda900ecbb45a2f5794f6bb6
#
_cell.length_a   1.000
_cell.length_b   1.000
_cell.length_c   1.000
_cell.angle_alpha   90.00
_cell.angle_beta   90.00
_cell.angle_gamma   90.00
#
_symmetry.space_group_name_H-M   'P 1'
#
loop_
_entity.id
_entity.type
_entity.pdbx_description
1 polymer ?
#
loop_
_entity_poly.entity_id
_entity_poly.type
_entity_poly.pdbx_seq_one_letter_code
_entity_poly.pdbx_strand_id
1 'polypeptide(L)'
;MNVSVQELSRSEVMDAIAPLLTEGEAVAMNHALVKSHQIWLGMILGKVACVWGLVSPTLLSITPHLWLYTTPLVKQHRFIFVRHSQRVVENILKDYPEVVGVTRVGQEESFKWIRWLGGEYGEPRGQWVPFIIRRKHG
;
A
#
# COMPACT_ATOMS: atom_id res chain seq x y z
N MET A 1 -9.68 0.57 21.14
CA MET A 1 -9.32 1.52 20.07
C MET A 1 -9.99 1.08 18.79
N ASN A 2 -10.69 1.99 18.13
CA ASN A 2 -11.47 1.64 16.96
C ASN A 2 -10.62 1.73 15.68
N VAL A 3 -10.08 0.58 15.26
CA VAL A 3 -9.29 0.45 14.05
C VAL A 3 -10.02 -0.46 13.07
N SER A 4 -10.11 -0.05 11.82
CA SER A 4 -10.68 -0.87 10.76
C SER A 4 -9.77 -0.91 9.54
N VAL A 5 -9.74 -2.06 8.88
CA VAL A 5 -9.12 -2.24 7.58
C VAL A 5 -10.16 -2.93 6.70
N GLN A 6 -10.58 -2.27 5.64
CA GLN A 6 -11.63 -2.76 4.77
C GLN A 6 -11.21 -2.73 3.32
N GLU A 7 -11.59 -3.76 2.59
CA GLU A 7 -11.47 -3.76 1.14
C GLU A 7 -12.68 -3.01 0.59
N LEU A 8 -12.43 -1.96 -0.17
CA LEU A 8 -13.46 -1.05 -0.67
C LEU A 8 -13.31 -0.81 -2.17
N SER A 9 -14.36 -0.24 -2.77
CA SER A 9 -14.32 0.17 -4.15
C SER A 9 -13.51 1.46 -4.32
N ARG A 10 -13.07 1.71 -5.56
CA ARG A 10 -12.36 2.94 -5.91
C ARG A 10 -13.11 4.20 -5.49
N SER A 11 -14.40 4.27 -5.77
CA SER A 11 -15.19 5.46 -5.46
C SER A 11 -15.33 5.68 -3.95
N GLU A 12 -15.50 4.61 -3.18
CA GLU A 12 -15.57 4.69 -1.73
C GLU A 12 -14.26 5.19 -1.12
N VAL A 13 -13.14 4.68 -1.61
CA VAL A 13 -11.82 5.12 -1.14
C VAL A 13 -11.57 6.58 -1.53
N MET A 14 -11.88 6.95 -2.78
CA MET A 14 -11.67 8.32 -3.24
C MET A 14 -12.51 9.32 -2.46
N ASP A 15 -13.76 8.99 -2.15
CA ASP A 15 -14.62 9.83 -1.33
C ASP A 15 -14.02 10.06 0.07
N ALA A 16 -13.41 9.02 0.64
CA ALA A 16 -12.82 9.11 1.97
C ALA A 16 -11.54 9.95 2.01
N ILE A 17 -10.70 9.87 0.97
CA ILE A 17 -9.36 10.48 1.01
C ILE A 17 -9.26 11.82 0.26
N ALA A 18 -10.20 12.13 -0.64
CA ALA A 18 -10.14 13.35 -1.45
C ALA A 18 -9.94 14.64 -0.61
N PRO A 19 -10.61 14.81 0.54
CA PRO A 19 -10.42 16.00 1.35
C PRO A 19 -8.99 16.18 1.90
N LEU A 20 -8.21 15.11 1.92
CA LEU A 20 -6.85 15.12 2.48
C LEU A 20 -5.78 15.39 1.41
N LEU A 21 -6.17 15.40 0.14
CA LEU A 21 -5.24 15.45 -0.97
C LEU A 21 -5.20 16.82 -1.62
N THR A 22 -4.01 17.23 -2.07
CA THR A 22 -3.88 18.37 -2.99
C THR A 22 -4.44 17.94 -4.35
N GLU A 23 -4.65 18.91 -5.24
CA GLU A 23 -5.16 18.63 -6.59
C GLU A 23 -4.25 17.65 -7.34
N GLY A 24 -2.93 17.86 -7.28
CA GLY A 24 -1.95 16.98 -7.91
C GLY A 24 -1.94 15.57 -7.31
N GLU A 25 -2.02 15.50 -5.97
CA GLU A 25 -2.10 14.21 -5.28
C GLU A 25 -3.38 13.47 -5.62
N ALA A 26 -4.49 14.18 -5.77
CA ALA A 26 -5.78 13.58 -6.13
C ALA A 26 -5.71 12.94 -7.53
N VAL A 27 -5.07 13.60 -8.49
CA VAL A 27 -4.88 13.05 -9.84
C VAL A 27 -4.04 11.78 -9.79
N ALA A 28 -2.92 11.80 -9.07
CA ALA A 28 -2.04 10.64 -8.94
C ALA A 28 -2.74 9.47 -8.24
N MET A 29 -3.49 9.78 -7.17
CA MET A 29 -4.24 8.77 -6.41
C MET A 29 -5.32 8.13 -7.29
N ASN A 30 -6.10 8.93 -8.01
CA ASN A 30 -7.12 8.41 -8.90
C ASN A 30 -6.52 7.48 -9.96
N HIS A 31 -5.37 7.84 -10.50
CA HIS A 31 -4.65 7.02 -11.48
C HIS A 31 -4.26 5.66 -10.90
N ALA A 32 -3.74 5.64 -9.68
CA ALA A 32 -3.38 4.41 -8.98
C ALA A 32 -4.63 3.55 -8.68
N LEU A 33 -5.70 4.17 -8.21
CA LEU A 33 -6.94 3.48 -7.87
C LEU A 33 -7.59 2.83 -9.10
N VAL A 34 -7.57 3.52 -10.25
CA VAL A 34 -8.13 3.00 -11.49
C VAL A 34 -7.44 1.72 -11.93
N LYS A 35 -6.12 1.63 -11.72
CA LYS A 35 -5.33 0.46 -12.12
C LYS A 35 -5.41 -0.69 -11.12
N SER A 36 -5.84 -0.41 -9.89
CA SER A 36 -5.86 -1.41 -8.84
C SER A 36 -7.11 -2.28 -8.91
N HIS A 37 -6.93 -3.60 -8.78
CA HIS A 37 -8.06 -4.52 -8.73
C HIS A 37 -8.52 -4.81 -7.30
N GLN A 38 -7.67 -4.53 -6.32
CA GLN A 38 -8.01 -4.59 -4.90
C GLN A 38 -7.47 -3.35 -4.21
N ILE A 39 -8.27 -2.76 -3.32
CA ILE A 39 -7.92 -1.55 -2.59
C ILE A 39 -8.38 -1.73 -1.15
N TRP A 40 -7.50 -1.40 -0.21
CA TRP A 40 -7.80 -1.47 1.23
C TRP A 40 -7.65 -0.09 1.86
N LEU A 41 -8.57 0.23 2.74
CA LEU A 41 -8.56 1.47 3.49
C LEU A 41 -8.40 1.17 4.97
N GLY A 42 -7.35 1.71 5.58
CA GLY A 42 -7.11 1.62 7.01
C GLY A 42 -7.57 2.90 7.70
N MET A 43 -8.41 2.76 8.72
CA MET A 43 -8.94 3.89 9.47
C MET A 43 -8.76 3.69 10.97
N ILE A 44 -8.63 4.80 11.69
CA ILE A 44 -8.62 4.81 13.14
C ILE A 44 -9.50 5.98 13.62
N LEU A 45 -10.44 5.68 14.51
CA LEU A 45 -11.39 6.66 15.06
C LEU A 45 -12.10 7.46 13.95
N GLY A 46 -12.46 6.79 12.84
CA GLY A 46 -13.14 7.41 11.72
C GLY A 46 -12.27 8.26 10.79
N LYS A 47 -10.95 8.26 11.01
CA LYS A 47 -10.01 9.02 10.19
C LYS A 47 -9.13 8.10 9.37
N VAL A 48 -8.81 8.52 8.14
CA VAL A 48 -7.96 7.73 7.25
C VAL A 48 -6.52 7.69 7.76
N ALA A 49 -6.00 6.48 7.94
CA ALA A 49 -4.60 6.27 8.31
C ALA A 49 -3.75 5.87 7.11
N CYS A 50 -4.27 4.99 6.27
CA CYS A 50 -3.52 4.50 5.11
C CYS A 50 -4.45 3.94 4.04
N VAL A 51 -3.93 3.88 2.83
CA VAL A 51 -4.57 3.20 1.70
C VAL A 51 -3.50 2.36 1.04
N TRP A 52 -3.82 1.12 0.69
CA TRP A 52 -2.93 0.36 -0.17
C TRP A 52 -3.74 -0.36 -1.23
N GLY A 53 -3.09 -0.59 -2.36
CA GLY A 53 -3.73 -1.17 -3.50
C GLY A 53 -2.84 -2.16 -4.22
N LEU A 54 -3.47 -3.09 -4.92
CA LEU A 54 -2.79 -4.12 -5.67
C LEU A 54 -3.19 -4.00 -7.14
N VAL A 55 -2.21 -3.77 -7.99
CA VAL A 55 -2.40 -3.68 -9.43
C VAL A 55 -2.19 -5.07 -10.02
N SER A 56 -3.16 -5.53 -10.80
CA SER A 56 -3.14 -6.85 -11.44
C SER A 56 -1.92 -7.04 -12.33
N PRO A 57 -1.39 -8.28 -12.42
CA PRO A 57 -0.41 -8.61 -13.45
C PRO A 57 -0.98 -8.36 -14.84
N THR A 58 -0.09 -8.04 -15.78
CA THR A 58 -0.42 -7.86 -17.19
C THR A 58 0.30 -8.92 -18.02
N LEU A 59 0.06 -8.93 -19.32
CA LEU A 59 0.80 -9.81 -20.24
C LEU A 59 2.30 -9.53 -20.23
N LEU A 60 2.69 -8.30 -19.87
CA LEU A 60 4.10 -7.88 -19.82
C LEU A 60 4.73 -8.06 -18.44
N SER A 61 3.91 -8.24 -17.40
CA SER A 61 4.38 -8.42 -16.03
C SER A 61 3.46 -9.39 -15.31
N ILE A 62 3.98 -10.55 -14.96
CA ILE A 62 3.25 -11.59 -14.23
C ILE A 62 3.19 -11.33 -12.73
N THR A 63 3.88 -10.29 -12.27
CA THR A 63 3.98 -9.96 -10.84
C THR A 63 3.08 -8.78 -10.53
N PRO A 64 2.18 -8.90 -9.52
CA PRO A 64 1.33 -7.78 -9.12
C PRO A 64 2.16 -6.68 -8.45
N HIS A 65 1.69 -5.44 -8.57
CA HIS A 65 2.29 -4.27 -7.95
C HIS A 65 1.49 -3.82 -6.75
N LEU A 66 2.17 -3.67 -5.61
CA LEU A 66 1.60 -3.15 -4.37
C LEU A 66 2.04 -1.70 -4.19
N TRP A 67 1.08 -0.81 -3.89
CA TRP A 67 1.38 0.57 -3.56
C TRP A 67 0.75 0.95 -2.21
N LEU A 68 1.32 1.95 -1.57
CA LEU A 68 0.94 2.36 -0.22
C LEU A 68 0.91 3.88 -0.13
N TYR A 69 -0.16 4.40 0.47
CA TYR A 69 -0.29 5.80 0.84
C TYR A 69 -0.55 5.87 2.34
N THR A 70 0.16 6.74 3.06
CA THR A 70 0.01 6.90 4.50
C THR A 70 -0.27 8.36 4.85
N THR A 71 -1.02 8.55 5.94
CA THR A 71 -1.19 9.87 6.57
C THR A 71 -0.33 9.91 7.84
N PRO A 72 -0.10 11.10 8.42
CA PRO A 72 0.64 11.18 9.70
C PRO A 72 0.04 10.37 10.85
N LEU A 73 -1.25 10.06 10.75
CA LEU A 73 -1.94 9.27 11.77
C LEU A 73 -1.37 7.86 11.91
N VAL A 74 -0.90 7.28 10.82
CA VAL A 74 -0.32 5.92 10.82
C VAL A 74 0.93 5.84 11.70
N LYS A 75 1.68 6.90 11.78
CA LYS A 75 2.92 6.95 12.58
C LYS A 75 2.67 6.69 14.06
N GLN A 76 1.52 7.15 14.57
CA GLN A 76 1.15 6.98 15.98
C GLN A 76 0.63 5.57 16.27
N HIS A 77 0.17 4.86 15.25
CA HIS A 77 -0.49 3.56 15.37
C HIS A 77 0.10 2.50 14.45
N ARG A 78 1.37 2.66 14.08
CA ARG A 78 2.01 1.85 13.03
C ARG A 78 1.96 0.34 13.28
N PHE A 79 2.13 -0.10 14.52
CA PHE A 79 2.14 -1.54 14.80
C PHE A 79 0.82 -2.22 14.47
N ILE A 80 -0.30 -1.52 14.71
CA ILE A 80 -1.62 -2.06 14.42
C ILE A 80 -1.79 -2.23 12.90
N PHE A 81 -1.45 -1.19 12.12
CA PHE A 81 -1.61 -1.22 10.68
C PHE A 81 -0.62 -2.15 10.01
N VAL A 82 0.60 -2.23 10.49
CA VAL A 82 1.59 -3.20 9.98
C VAL A 82 1.09 -4.63 10.19
N ARG A 83 0.53 -4.92 11.36
CA ARG A 83 -0.03 -6.25 11.63
C ARG A 83 -1.17 -6.60 10.68
N HIS A 84 -2.08 -5.65 10.42
CA HIS A 84 -3.16 -5.85 9.46
C HIS A 84 -2.62 -6.03 8.04
N SER A 85 -1.65 -5.21 7.64
CA SER A 85 -1.06 -5.32 6.31
C SER A 85 -0.30 -6.63 6.11
N GLN A 86 0.31 -7.19 7.17
CA GLN A 86 0.92 -8.51 7.08
C GLN A 86 -0.09 -9.57 6.66
N ARG A 87 -1.30 -9.53 7.23
CA ARG A 87 -2.37 -10.47 6.87
C ARG A 87 -2.79 -10.31 5.41
N VAL A 88 -2.92 -9.06 4.96
CA VAL A 88 -3.27 -8.76 3.56
C VAL A 88 -2.18 -9.28 2.63
N VAL A 89 -0.91 -9.00 2.93
CA VAL A 89 0.22 -9.45 2.11
C VAL A 89 0.31 -10.98 2.11
N GLU A 90 0.12 -11.63 3.25
CA GLU A 90 0.12 -13.09 3.32
C GLU A 90 -0.97 -13.69 2.42
N ASN A 91 -2.14 -13.08 2.39
CA ASN A 91 -3.23 -13.54 1.50
C ASN A 91 -2.87 -13.35 0.03
N ILE A 92 -2.27 -12.22 -0.32
CA ILE A 92 -1.80 -11.98 -1.70
C ILE A 92 -0.77 -13.02 -2.10
N LEU A 93 0.17 -13.33 -1.21
CA LEU A 93 1.25 -14.27 -1.49
C LEU A 93 0.78 -15.73 -1.55
N LYS A 94 -0.47 -16.04 -1.19
CA LYS A 94 -1.06 -17.35 -1.46
C LYS A 94 -1.31 -17.55 -2.96
N ASP A 95 -1.66 -16.47 -3.65
CA ASP A 95 -1.98 -16.52 -5.08
C ASP A 95 -0.79 -16.18 -5.96
N TYR A 96 0.16 -15.41 -5.45
CA TYR A 96 1.33 -14.95 -6.19
C TYR A 96 2.61 -15.20 -5.40
N PRO A 97 3.70 -15.67 -6.05
CA PRO A 97 4.95 -15.95 -5.32
C PRO A 97 5.63 -14.71 -4.78
N GLU A 98 5.36 -13.55 -5.38
CA GLU A 98 5.95 -12.28 -4.97
C GLU A 98 5.10 -11.10 -5.40
N VAL A 99 5.29 -9.96 -4.73
CA VAL A 99 4.73 -8.67 -5.13
C VAL A 99 5.86 -7.65 -5.18
N VAL A 100 5.76 -6.70 -6.08
CA VAL A 100 6.75 -5.62 -6.25
C VAL A 100 6.09 -4.27 -6.13
N GLY A 101 6.89 -3.24 -5.92
CA GLY A 101 6.40 -1.88 -5.89
C GLY A 101 7.56 -0.91 -5.81
N VAL A 102 7.24 0.37 -5.58
CA VAL A 102 8.24 1.40 -5.39
C VAL A 102 7.86 2.27 -4.21
N THR A 103 8.88 2.76 -3.49
CA THR A 103 8.71 3.77 -2.46
C THR A 103 9.51 5.00 -2.88
N ARG A 104 9.07 6.16 -2.39
CA ARG A 104 9.76 7.41 -2.69
C ARG A 104 10.87 7.65 -1.66
N VAL A 105 12.03 8.09 -2.13
CA VAL A 105 13.13 8.50 -1.24
C VAL A 105 12.60 9.56 -0.26
N GLY A 106 12.95 9.41 1.02
CA GLY A 106 12.50 10.31 2.08
C GLY A 106 11.23 9.88 2.81
N GLN A 107 10.57 8.84 2.33
CA GLN A 107 9.37 8.28 2.97
C GLN A 107 9.76 7.21 4.00
N GLU A 108 10.36 7.64 5.11
CA GLU A 108 10.91 6.72 6.11
C GLU A 108 9.89 5.74 6.68
N GLU A 109 8.66 6.18 6.94
CA GLU A 109 7.61 5.30 7.48
C GLU A 109 7.25 4.20 6.49
N SER A 110 7.17 4.54 5.20
CA SER A 110 6.91 3.55 4.15
C SER A 110 8.07 2.54 4.06
N PHE A 111 9.32 3.02 4.12
CA PHE A 111 10.49 2.14 4.12
C PHE A 111 10.49 1.15 5.26
N LYS A 112 10.20 1.61 6.48
CA LYS A 112 10.13 0.75 7.66
C LYS A 112 8.99 -0.25 7.54
N TRP A 113 7.84 0.18 7.05
CA TRP A 113 6.66 -0.66 6.88
C TRP A 113 6.94 -1.79 5.89
N ILE A 114 7.46 -1.47 4.70
CA ILE A 114 7.79 -2.47 3.68
C ILE A 114 8.85 -3.46 4.19
N ARG A 115 9.87 -2.97 4.88
CA ARG A 115 10.89 -3.83 5.48
C ARG A 115 10.29 -4.77 6.51
N TRP A 116 9.38 -4.26 7.33
CA TRP A 116 8.68 -5.07 8.33
C TRP A 116 7.87 -6.18 7.68
N LEU A 117 7.29 -5.93 6.50
CA LEU A 117 6.54 -6.92 5.72
C LEU A 117 7.45 -7.95 5.03
N GLY A 118 8.76 -7.85 5.21
CA GLY A 118 9.72 -8.75 4.59
C GLY A 118 10.23 -8.26 3.25
N GLY A 119 10.01 -6.99 2.93
CA GLY A 119 10.45 -6.40 1.67
C GLY A 119 11.95 -6.23 1.59
N GLU A 120 12.47 -6.46 0.41
CA GLU A 120 13.86 -6.22 0.06
C GLU A 120 13.91 -5.07 -0.94
N TYR A 121 14.86 -4.14 -0.75
CA TYR A 121 14.99 -2.98 -1.61
C TYR A 121 16.06 -3.21 -2.68
N GLY A 122 15.79 -2.71 -3.89
CA GLY A 122 16.74 -2.70 -4.99
C GLY A 122 17.41 -1.33 -5.12
N GLU A 123 18.14 -1.16 -6.22
CA GLU A 123 18.87 0.08 -6.50
C GLU A 123 17.90 1.25 -6.78
N PRO A 124 18.12 2.40 -6.14
CA PRO A 124 17.29 3.57 -6.41
C PRO A 124 17.39 4.02 -7.87
N ARG A 125 16.25 4.49 -8.40
CA ARG A 125 16.16 5.09 -9.74
C ARG A 125 15.59 6.49 -9.57
N GLY A 126 16.47 7.50 -9.51
CA GLY A 126 16.07 8.85 -9.18
C GLY A 126 15.51 8.90 -7.76
N GLN A 127 14.29 9.38 -7.60
CA GLN A 127 13.63 9.47 -6.30
C GLN A 127 12.83 8.21 -5.92
N TRP A 128 12.86 7.17 -6.75
CA TRP A 128 12.10 5.94 -6.53
C TRP A 128 13.02 4.80 -6.14
N VAL A 129 12.62 4.03 -5.14
CA VAL A 129 13.34 2.84 -4.68
C VAL A 129 12.41 1.64 -4.87
N PRO A 130 12.79 0.70 -5.75
CA PRO A 130 11.98 -0.50 -5.95
C PRO A 130 12.10 -1.44 -4.76
N PHE A 131 11.04 -2.20 -4.50
CA PHE A 131 11.05 -3.25 -3.49
C PHE A 131 10.37 -4.51 -4.02
N ILE A 132 10.66 -5.62 -3.36
CA ILE A 132 10.02 -6.91 -3.63
C ILE A 132 9.73 -7.59 -2.31
N ILE A 133 8.54 -8.17 -2.20
CA ILE A 133 8.14 -9.00 -1.04
C ILE A 133 7.88 -10.39 -1.60
N ARG A 134 8.60 -11.39 -1.07
CA ARG A 134 8.50 -12.77 -1.52
C ARG A 134 7.75 -13.63 -0.52
N ARG A 135 7.08 -14.65 -1.04
CA ARG A 135 6.47 -15.68 -0.21
C ARG A 135 7.52 -16.33 0.66
N LYS A 136 7.24 -16.46 1.94
CA LYS A 136 8.12 -17.17 2.85
C LYS A 136 8.05 -18.67 2.57
N HIS A 137 9.22 -19.30 2.59
CA HIS A 137 9.29 -20.76 2.54
C HIS A 137 8.91 -21.29 3.91
N GLY A 138 7.91 -22.16 3.93
CA GLY A 138 7.51 -22.66 5.23
C GLY A 138 6.89 -23.99 5.16
#